data_808c6105179dfef87983382f62021e8b
#
_entry.id   808c6105179dfef87983382f62021e8b
#
_cell.length_a   1.000
_cell.length_b   1.000
_cell.length_c   1.000
_cell.angle_alpha   90.00
_cell.angle_beta   90.00
_cell.angle_gamma   90.00
#
_symmetry.space_group_name_H-M   'P 1'
#
loop_
_entity.id
_entity.type
_entity.pdbx_description
1 polymer ?
#
loop_
_entity_poly.entity_id
_entity_poly.type
_entity_poly.pdbx_seq_one_letter_code
_entity_poly.pdbx_strand_id
1 'polypeptide(L)'
;MRLSPANCPDGPMLVQVNLRVCDRPARVQAITAGIDDLPPALVRLDRQIVRVWAPWRPRPWPDRTRRVLTAPSDGVITRRKPVVLLRGSPLQAVAVMDAMDYDVHLFTDAETGEDAVVYRAGPSGLRLARQRRVYPPGWSWSPSACSPPVPLIVNSRPTPTLSEAAAVARLCEHHLRFLFFTDPASGRGQLLYPRYDGNLGLLTPIGDANEDGGS
;
A
#
# COMPACT_ATOMS: atom_id res chain seq x y z
N MET A 1 1.68 0.01 -21.21
CA MET A 1 1.64 1.37 -20.60
C MET A 1 0.19 1.83 -20.56
N ARG A 2 -0.22 2.48 -19.49
CA ARG A 2 -1.57 3.07 -19.32
C ARG A 2 -1.40 4.54 -18.94
N LEU A 3 -2.13 5.42 -19.63
CA LEU A 3 -2.28 6.82 -19.27
C LEU A 3 -3.72 7.00 -18.75
N SER A 4 -3.87 7.65 -17.63
CA SER A 4 -5.20 7.91 -17.05
C SER A 4 -5.22 9.36 -16.58
N PRO A 5 -6.07 10.21 -17.17
CA PRO A 5 -6.23 11.58 -16.73
C PRO A 5 -6.88 11.59 -15.33
N ALA A 6 -6.59 12.60 -14.55
CA ALA A 6 -7.39 12.94 -13.38
C ALA A 6 -8.68 13.65 -13.85
N ASN A 7 -9.48 14.12 -12.91
CA ASN A 7 -10.82 14.70 -13.20
C ASN A 7 -10.85 15.96 -14.09
N CYS A 8 -9.70 16.42 -14.56
CA CYS A 8 -9.57 17.59 -15.45
C CYS A 8 -8.76 17.21 -16.70
N PRO A 9 -9.18 17.59 -17.92
CA PRO A 9 -8.44 17.31 -19.16
C PRO A 9 -7.00 17.82 -19.15
N ASP A 10 -6.78 19.00 -18.57
CA ASP A 10 -5.46 19.64 -18.45
C ASP A 10 -4.79 19.37 -17.09
N GLY A 11 -5.37 18.49 -16.29
CA GLY A 11 -4.91 18.15 -14.95
C GLY A 11 -3.80 17.10 -14.93
N PRO A 12 -3.38 16.69 -13.72
CA PRO A 12 -2.36 15.68 -13.57
C PRO A 12 -2.79 14.35 -14.20
N MET A 13 -1.84 13.66 -14.83
CA MET A 13 -2.06 12.33 -15.40
C MET A 13 -1.30 11.27 -14.61
N LEU A 14 -1.92 10.11 -14.45
CA LEU A 14 -1.24 8.92 -13.98
C LEU A 14 -0.64 8.16 -15.16
N VAL A 15 0.69 8.08 -15.19
CA VAL A 15 1.43 7.21 -16.11
C VAL A 15 1.80 5.95 -15.38
N GLN A 16 1.36 4.81 -15.90
CA GLN A 16 1.54 3.51 -15.26
C GLN A 16 2.05 2.47 -16.25
N VAL A 17 3.08 1.72 -15.85
CA VAL A 17 3.61 0.57 -16.59
C VAL A 17 3.55 -0.66 -15.72
N ASN A 18 2.89 -1.71 -16.19
CA ASN A 18 2.92 -3.04 -15.57
C ASN A 18 3.98 -3.87 -16.28
N LEU A 19 4.79 -4.56 -15.51
CA LEU A 19 5.92 -5.36 -15.95
C LEU A 19 5.84 -6.77 -15.35
N ARG A 20 6.62 -7.67 -15.90
CA ARG A 20 6.96 -8.95 -15.25
C ARG A 20 8.48 -9.03 -15.14
N VAL A 21 8.96 -9.31 -13.95
CA VAL A 21 10.38 -9.46 -13.65
C VAL A 21 10.58 -10.80 -12.96
N CYS A 22 11.32 -11.73 -13.59
CA CYS A 22 11.47 -13.10 -13.10
C CYS A 22 10.11 -13.73 -12.72
N ASP A 23 9.14 -13.64 -13.63
CA ASP A 23 7.76 -14.12 -13.50
C ASP A 23 6.91 -13.48 -12.37
N ARG A 24 7.44 -12.51 -11.66
CA ARG A 24 6.70 -11.76 -10.66
C ARG A 24 6.11 -10.48 -11.26
N PRO A 25 4.86 -10.14 -10.92
CA PRO A 25 4.28 -8.88 -11.35
C PRO A 25 5.01 -7.71 -10.68
N ALA A 26 5.27 -6.68 -11.48
CA ALA A 26 5.83 -5.43 -11.02
C ALA A 26 5.08 -4.26 -11.66
N ARG A 27 5.10 -3.12 -11.01
CA ARG A 27 4.48 -1.88 -11.48
C ARG A 27 5.38 -0.72 -11.19
N VAL A 28 5.43 0.22 -12.12
CA VAL A 28 6.02 1.53 -11.91
C VAL A 28 5.01 2.59 -12.30
N GLN A 29 4.97 3.69 -11.57
CA GLN A 29 4.01 4.75 -11.81
C GLN A 29 4.58 6.12 -11.50
N ALA A 30 4.11 7.13 -12.23
CA ALA A 30 4.41 8.53 -11.99
C ALA A 30 3.15 9.36 -12.17
N ILE A 31 2.98 10.37 -11.35
CA ILE A 31 1.92 11.36 -11.48
C ILE A 31 2.56 12.63 -12.04
N THR A 32 2.08 13.06 -13.20
CA THR A 32 2.53 14.30 -13.86
C THR A 32 1.74 15.50 -13.33
N ALA A 33 2.29 16.71 -13.47
CA ALA A 33 1.55 17.94 -13.22
C ALA A 33 0.60 18.29 -14.38
N GLY A 34 0.87 17.77 -15.57
CA GLY A 34 0.13 17.97 -16.81
C GLY A 34 0.86 17.28 -17.96
N ILE A 35 0.47 17.59 -19.20
CA ILE A 35 1.07 16.97 -20.39
C ILE A 35 2.54 17.37 -20.58
N ASP A 36 2.89 18.60 -20.21
CA ASP A 36 4.27 19.12 -20.35
C ASP A 36 5.26 18.44 -19.39
N ASP A 37 4.78 17.84 -18.29
CA ASP A 37 5.58 17.06 -17.35
C ASP A 37 5.72 15.58 -17.77
N LEU A 38 5.20 15.19 -18.93
CA LEU A 38 5.27 13.81 -19.42
C LEU A 38 6.72 13.34 -19.67
N PRO A 39 7.62 14.10 -20.35
CA PRO A 39 8.99 13.66 -20.55
C PRO A 39 9.76 13.42 -19.24
N PRO A 40 9.76 14.31 -18.25
CA PRO A 40 10.34 14.03 -16.93
C PRO A 40 9.71 12.79 -16.23
N ALA A 41 8.41 12.57 -16.39
CA ALA A 41 7.74 11.39 -15.83
C ALA A 41 8.27 10.09 -16.46
N LEU A 42 8.48 10.07 -17.77
CA LEU A 42 9.05 8.91 -18.47
C LEU A 42 10.47 8.60 -18.00
N VAL A 43 11.31 9.62 -17.79
CA VAL A 43 12.66 9.43 -17.21
C VAL A 43 12.57 8.85 -15.79
N ARG A 44 11.61 9.29 -14.97
CA ARG A 44 11.38 8.71 -13.64
C ARG A 44 10.96 7.24 -13.73
N LEU A 45 10.07 6.90 -14.67
CA LEU A 45 9.62 5.54 -14.92
C LEU A 45 10.78 4.63 -15.35
N ASP A 46 11.62 5.09 -16.28
CA ASP A 46 12.78 4.33 -16.74
C ASP A 46 13.71 3.96 -15.56
N ARG A 47 14.04 4.94 -14.72
CA ARG A 47 14.84 4.69 -13.50
C ARG A 47 14.18 3.70 -12.53
N GLN A 48 12.85 3.73 -12.42
CA GLN A 48 12.11 2.77 -11.60
C GLN A 48 12.15 1.37 -12.22
N ILE A 49 12.02 1.25 -13.53
CA ILE A 49 12.13 -0.02 -14.25
C ILE A 49 13.50 -0.65 -13.98
N VAL A 50 14.59 0.09 -14.20
CA VAL A 50 15.96 -0.38 -13.92
C VAL A 50 16.09 -0.87 -12.48
N ARG A 51 15.51 -0.15 -11.52
CA ARG A 51 15.54 -0.56 -10.10
C ARG A 51 14.78 -1.86 -9.84
N VAL A 52 13.66 -2.08 -10.49
CA VAL A 52 12.86 -3.32 -10.31
C VAL A 52 13.59 -4.55 -10.88
N TRP A 53 14.41 -4.36 -11.91
CA TRP A 53 15.25 -5.43 -12.49
C TRP A 53 16.49 -5.76 -11.65
N ALA A 54 16.93 -4.83 -10.80
CA ALA A 54 18.06 -5.06 -9.90
C ALA A 54 17.65 -5.95 -8.70
N PRO A 55 18.60 -6.60 -8.02
CA PRO A 55 18.33 -7.28 -6.75
C PRO A 55 17.61 -6.34 -5.79
N TRP A 56 16.56 -6.85 -5.12
CA TRP A 56 15.73 -6.03 -4.25
C TRP A 56 16.57 -5.41 -3.12
N ARG A 57 16.38 -4.10 -2.95
CA ARG A 57 16.87 -3.32 -1.82
C ARG A 57 15.75 -2.37 -1.39
N PRO A 58 15.60 -2.10 -0.08
CA PRO A 58 14.65 -1.10 0.38
C PRO A 58 14.86 0.23 -0.33
N ARG A 59 13.77 0.85 -0.77
CA ARG A 59 13.84 2.16 -1.44
C ARG A 59 14.35 3.22 -0.46
N PRO A 60 15.14 4.20 -0.95
CA PRO A 60 15.47 5.37 -0.17
C PRO A 60 14.22 6.08 0.36
N TRP A 61 14.29 6.56 1.58
CA TRP A 61 13.20 7.29 2.22
C TRP A 61 13.75 8.50 3.01
N PRO A 62 13.06 9.65 3.01
CA PRO A 62 11.88 9.98 2.20
C PRO A 62 12.19 10.18 0.71
N ASP A 63 11.27 9.76 -0.15
CA ASP A 63 11.35 10.01 -1.59
C ASP A 63 10.61 11.32 -1.93
N ARG A 64 11.37 12.39 -2.12
CA ARG A 64 10.84 13.73 -2.42
C ARG A 64 10.25 13.84 -3.84
N THR A 65 10.57 12.90 -4.72
CA THR A 65 10.07 12.89 -6.10
C THR A 65 8.71 12.23 -6.24
N ARG A 66 8.27 11.50 -5.18
CA ARG A 66 7.01 10.79 -5.17
C ARG A 66 5.88 11.69 -4.70
N ARG A 67 4.92 11.91 -5.57
CA ARG A 67 3.67 12.58 -5.19
C ARG A 67 2.82 11.62 -4.35
N VAL A 68 2.46 12.04 -3.17
CA VAL A 68 1.60 11.29 -2.27
C VAL A 68 0.18 11.81 -2.39
N LEU A 69 -0.76 10.88 -2.54
CA LEU A 69 -2.19 11.20 -2.52
C LEU A 69 -2.69 11.24 -1.09
N THR A 70 -3.54 12.22 -0.81
CA THR A 70 -4.31 12.32 0.44
C THR A 70 -5.80 12.30 0.13
N ALA A 71 -6.60 11.88 1.08
CA ALA A 71 -8.04 11.83 0.89
C ALA A 71 -8.63 13.24 0.70
N PRO A 72 -9.62 13.39 -0.18
CA PRO A 72 -10.42 14.61 -0.28
C PRO A 72 -11.33 14.75 0.95
N SER A 73 -11.93 15.93 1.16
CA SER A 73 -12.83 16.18 2.29
C SER A 73 -14.14 15.36 2.22
N ASP A 74 -14.59 15.01 1.01
CA ASP A 74 -15.88 14.40 0.70
C ASP A 74 -15.76 13.18 -0.23
N GLY A 75 -14.71 12.37 -0.03
CA GLY A 75 -14.42 11.23 -0.89
C GLY A 75 -15.50 10.14 -0.84
N VAL A 76 -15.83 9.58 -2.01
CA VAL A 76 -16.76 8.48 -2.16
C VAL A 76 -16.04 7.23 -2.64
N ILE A 77 -16.41 6.06 -2.12
CA ILE A 77 -15.87 4.78 -2.59
C ILE A 77 -16.49 4.45 -3.95
N THR A 78 -15.70 4.64 -5.00
CA THR A 78 -16.09 4.27 -6.38
C THR A 78 -15.51 2.94 -6.83
N ARG A 79 -14.58 2.38 -6.07
CA ARG A 79 -13.97 1.10 -6.39
C ARG A 79 -13.84 0.19 -5.18
N ARG A 80 -14.57 -0.92 -5.19
CA ARG A 80 -14.37 -2.03 -4.25
C ARG A 80 -13.62 -3.14 -4.97
N LYS A 81 -12.57 -3.63 -4.35
CA LYS A 81 -11.75 -4.70 -4.91
C LYS A 81 -11.58 -5.83 -3.90
N PRO A 82 -12.27 -6.95 -4.12
CA PRO A 82 -11.99 -8.18 -3.39
C PRO A 82 -10.59 -8.67 -3.79
N VAL A 83 -9.78 -9.06 -2.82
CA VAL A 83 -8.40 -9.50 -3.04
C VAL A 83 -8.06 -10.72 -2.20
N VAL A 84 -7.41 -11.70 -2.82
CA VAL A 84 -6.70 -12.74 -2.09
C VAL A 84 -5.41 -12.13 -1.57
N LEU A 85 -5.20 -12.20 -0.26
CA LEU A 85 -4.01 -11.62 0.36
C LEU A 85 -2.80 -12.53 0.21
N LEU A 86 -1.63 -11.93 0.01
CA LEU A 86 -0.37 -12.63 0.21
C LEU A 86 -0.28 -13.07 1.67
N ARG A 87 -0.14 -14.36 1.95
CA ARG A 87 0.28 -14.87 3.24
C ARG A 87 1.81 -14.94 3.28
N GLY A 88 2.45 -14.14 4.11
CA GLY A 88 3.91 -14.06 4.12
C GLY A 88 4.48 -13.25 5.28
N SER A 89 5.79 -13.15 5.33
CA SER A 89 6.48 -12.31 6.30
C SER A 89 6.34 -10.82 5.97
N PRO A 90 6.48 -9.92 6.95
CA PRO A 90 6.50 -8.48 6.72
C PRO A 90 7.53 -8.05 5.66
N LEU A 91 8.68 -8.70 5.58
CA LEU A 91 9.72 -8.38 4.59
C LEU A 91 9.29 -8.77 3.16
N GLN A 92 8.62 -9.91 2.99
CA GLN A 92 8.03 -10.30 1.71
C GLN A 92 6.95 -9.29 1.28
N ALA A 93 6.12 -8.85 2.21
CA ALA A 93 5.11 -7.81 1.95
C ALA A 93 5.75 -6.48 1.53
N VAL A 94 6.86 -6.07 2.15
CA VAL A 94 7.63 -4.88 1.74
C VAL A 94 8.18 -5.05 0.33
N ALA A 95 8.73 -6.21 -0.01
CA ALA A 95 9.25 -6.48 -1.36
C ALA A 95 8.15 -6.39 -2.42
N VAL A 96 6.94 -6.90 -2.13
CA VAL A 96 5.77 -6.76 -3.02
C VAL A 96 5.31 -5.30 -3.10
N MET A 97 5.24 -4.59 -1.97
CA MET A 97 4.92 -3.16 -1.94
C MET A 97 5.84 -2.35 -2.85
N ASP A 98 7.14 -2.64 -2.79
CA ASP A 98 8.14 -1.97 -3.63
C ASP A 98 8.05 -2.37 -5.11
N ALA A 99 7.87 -3.66 -5.41
CA ALA A 99 7.71 -4.15 -6.77
C ALA A 99 6.46 -3.58 -7.46
N MET A 100 5.38 -3.42 -6.70
CA MET A 100 4.11 -2.90 -7.20
C MET A 100 3.99 -1.37 -7.10
N ASP A 101 5.04 -0.70 -6.66
CA ASP A 101 5.08 0.74 -6.47
C ASP A 101 3.92 1.29 -5.61
N TYR A 102 3.57 0.57 -4.54
CA TYR A 102 2.55 0.97 -3.60
C TYR A 102 3.13 1.81 -2.45
N ASP A 103 2.30 2.65 -1.85
CA ASP A 103 2.62 3.37 -0.59
C ASP A 103 2.31 2.53 0.64
N VAL A 104 1.36 1.60 0.49
CA VAL A 104 0.88 0.68 1.51
C VAL A 104 0.50 -0.65 0.84
N HIS A 105 0.76 -1.77 1.52
CA HIS A 105 0.39 -3.10 1.04
C HIS A 105 -0.28 -3.89 2.14
N LEU A 106 -1.48 -4.40 1.83
CA LEU A 106 -2.29 -5.26 2.70
C LEU A 106 -1.92 -6.72 2.45
N PHE A 107 -1.66 -7.49 3.51
CA PHE A 107 -1.28 -8.90 3.46
C PHE A 107 -1.74 -9.62 4.73
N THR A 108 -1.68 -10.95 4.76
CA THR A 108 -1.86 -11.74 5.96
C THR A 108 -0.48 -12.11 6.51
N ASP A 109 -0.19 -11.68 7.73
CA ASP A 109 1.09 -11.96 8.38
C ASP A 109 1.18 -13.43 8.77
N ALA A 110 2.13 -14.15 8.20
CA ALA A 110 2.32 -15.58 8.44
C ALA A 110 2.71 -15.91 9.89
N GLU A 111 3.33 -14.97 10.61
CA GLU A 111 3.71 -15.14 12.02
C GLU A 111 2.50 -15.09 12.95
N THR A 112 1.52 -14.22 12.66
CA THR A 112 0.41 -13.97 13.56
C THR A 112 -0.94 -14.50 13.05
N GLY A 113 -1.02 -14.77 11.75
CA GLY A 113 -2.27 -15.11 11.07
C GLY A 113 -3.23 -13.92 10.89
N GLU A 114 -2.84 -12.72 11.32
CA GLU A 114 -3.65 -11.51 11.23
C GLU A 114 -3.47 -10.79 9.90
N ASP A 115 -4.52 -10.08 9.46
CA ASP A 115 -4.35 -9.11 8.39
C ASP A 115 -3.51 -7.94 8.88
N ALA A 116 -2.59 -7.49 8.04
CA ALA A 116 -1.61 -6.48 8.38
C ALA A 116 -1.29 -5.61 7.16
N VAL A 117 -0.74 -4.45 7.41
CA VAL A 117 -0.20 -3.59 6.35
C VAL A 117 1.25 -3.22 6.63
N VAL A 118 2.05 -3.23 5.55
CA VAL A 118 3.35 -2.56 5.53
C VAL A 118 3.21 -1.25 4.76
N TYR A 119 3.89 -0.19 5.24
CA TYR A 119 3.79 1.13 4.63
C TYR A 119 5.00 2.00 4.94
N ARG A 120 5.09 3.15 4.27
CA ARG A 120 6.17 4.10 4.46
C ARG A 120 5.70 5.33 5.20
N ALA A 121 6.34 5.65 6.32
CA ALA A 121 6.06 6.85 7.10
C ALA A 121 7.22 7.21 8.04
N GLY A 122 7.26 8.48 8.43
CA GLY A 122 8.25 9.00 9.37
C GLY A 122 9.69 8.91 8.88
N PRO A 123 10.65 9.19 9.73
CA PRO A 123 12.08 9.23 9.34
C PRO A 123 12.68 7.83 9.09
N SER A 124 12.12 6.79 9.74
CA SER A 124 12.62 5.40 9.61
C SER A 124 12.19 4.71 8.31
N GLY A 125 11.20 5.23 7.61
CA GLY A 125 10.73 4.74 6.33
C GLY A 125 9.74 3.59 6.38
N LEU A 126 10.04 2.45 6.99
CA LEU A 126 9.18 1.26 6.96
C LEU A 126 8.44 1.06 8.28
N ARG A 127 7.15 0.79 8.17
CA ARG A 127 6.26 0.51 9.31
C ARG A 127 5.38 -0.70 9.03
N LEU A 128 5.00 -1.37 10.12
CA LEU A 128 4.08 -2.50 10.15
C LEU A 128 2.91 -2.17 11.09
N ALA A 129 1.69 -2.32 10.62
CA ALA A 129 0.50 -2.29 11.47
C ALA A 129 -0.24 -3.63 11.33
N ARG A 130 -0.56 -4.26 12.46
CA ARG A 130 -1.35 -5.48 12.60
C ARG A 130 -2.71 -5.16 13.20
N GLN A 131 -3.69 -6.02 13.04
CA GLN A 131 -5.03 -5.79 13.58
C GLN A 131 -5.04 -5.71 15.10
N ARG A 132 -4.41 -6.64 15.79
CA ARG A 132 -4.46 -6.79 17.25
C ARG A 132 -3.08 -6.85 17.89
N ARG A 133 -2.16 -7.61 17.28
CA ARG A 133 -0.83 -7.82 17.86
C ARG A 133 0.05 -6.59 17.65
N VAL A 134 0.32 -5.90 18.74
CA VAL A 134 1.12 -4.68 18.78
C VAL A 134 2.36 -4.90 19.65
N TYR A 135 3.36 -4.03 19.45
CA TYR A 135 4.57 -4.01 20.25
C TYR A 135 4.72 -2.68 21.00
N PRO A 136 5.44 -2.64 22.13
CA PRO A 136 5.73 -1.39 22.81
C PRO A 136 6.36 -0.34 21.87
N PRO A 137 6.17 0.98 22.13
CA PRO A 137 6.80 2.02 21.34
C PRO A 137 8.32 1.84 21.25
N GLY A 138 8.88 2.02 20.06
CA GLY A 138 10.31 1.88 19.80
C GLY A 138 10.78 0.47 19.43
N TRP A 139 9.92 -0.52 19.50
CA TRP A 139 10.24 -1.87 19.03
C TRP A 139 10.20 -1.94 17.50
N SER A 140 11.14 -2.65 16.94
CA SER A 140 11.19 -2.95 15.51
C SER A 140 11.17 -4.44 15.29
N TRP A 141 10.43 -4.86 14.25
CA TRP A 141 10.51 -6.21 13.74
C TRP A 141 11.70 -6.30 12.77
N SER A 142 12.53 -7.33 12.94
CA SER A 142 13.62 -7.62 12.01
C SER A 142 13.74 -9.14 11.89
N PRO A 143 13.86 -9.69 10.69
CA PRO A 143 14.13 -11.10 10.52
C PRO A 143 15.54 -11.43 11.05
N SER A 144 15.65 -12.50 11.80
CA SER A 144 16.91 -12.93 12.43
C SER A 144 18.04 -13.27 11.43
N ALA A 145 17.71 -13.43 10.15
CA ALA A 145 18.61 -13.89 9.09
C ALA A 145 18.97 -12.81 8.06
N CYS A 146 18.51 -11.56 8.17
CA CYS A 146 18.83 -10.51 7.20
C CYS A 146 20.03 -9.69 7.62
N SER A 147 21.02 -9.60 6.74
CA SER A 147 22.17 -8.69 6.86
C SER A 147 22.29 -7.85 5.57
N PRO A 148 22.20 -6.51 5.62
CA PRO A 148 21.91 -5.70 6.79
C PRO A 148 20.44 -5.80 7.23
N PRO A 149 20.14 -5.57 8.52
CA PRO A 149 18.77 -5.62 9.01
C PRO A 149 17.93 -4.51 8.37
N VAL A 150 16.70 -4.85 7.99
CA VAL A 150 15.69 -3.90 7.50
C VAL A 150 14.70 -3.66 8.63
N PRO A 151 14.89 -2.63 9.46
CA PRO A 151 14.02 -2.41 10.60
C PRO A 151 12.64 -1.93 10.15
N LEU A 152 11.59 -2.67 10.57
CA LEU A 152 10.21 -2.22 10.48
C LEU A 152 9.75 -1.79 11.87
N ILE A 153 9.35 -0.54 12.00
CA ILE A 153 8.72 -0.07 13.24
C ILE A 153 7.30 -0.62 13.29
N VAL A 154 7.00 -1.38 14.34
CA VAL A 154 5.67 -1.93 14.56
C VAL A 154 4.81 -0.91 15.30
N ASN A 155 3.57 -0.70 14.86
CA ASN A 155 2.64 0.17 15.55
C ASN A 155 2.37 -0.33 16.96
N SER A 156 2.33 0.61 17.92
CA SER A 156 2.05 0.32 19.33
C SER A 156 0.57 0.34 19.68
N ARG A 157 -0.29 0.58 18.73
CA ARG A 157 -1.75 0.59 18.90
C ARG A 157 -2.41 -0.39 17.93
N PRO A 158 -3.45 -1.11 18.37
CA PRO A 158 -4.22 -1.96 17.47
C PRO A 158 -4.96 -1.13 16.43
N THR A 159 -5.31 -1.79 15.35
CA THR A 159 -6.09 -1.20 14.27
C THR A 159 -7.51 -0.91 14.77
N PRO A 160 -8.09 0.27 14.46
CA PRO A 160 -9.45 0.60 14.88
C PRO A 160 -10.47 -0.32 14.21
N THR A 161 -11.50 -0.71 14.94
CA THR A 161 -12.69 -1.39 14.40
C THR A 161 -13.70 -0.34 13.99
N LEU A 162 -14.02 -0.26 12.70
CA LEU A 162 -14.86 0.77 12.12
C LEU A 162 -15.80 0.17 11.08
N SER A 163 -17.02 0.71 11.00
CA SER A 163 -17.85 0.52 9.81
C SER A 163 -17.25 1.24 8.60
N GLU A 164 -17.64 0.83 7.39
CA GLU A 164 -17.17 1.47 6.16
C GLU A 164 -17.44 3.00 6.17
N ALA A 165 -18.64 3.40 6.58
CA ALA A 165 -19.00 4.82 6.66
C ALA A 165 -18.11 5.61 7.66
N ALA A 166 -17.84 5.03 8.83
CA ALA A 166 -16.95 5.65 9.82
C ALA A 166 -15.49 5.70 9.33
N ALA A 167 -15.06 4.68 8.58
CA ALA A 167 -13.74 4.66 7.98
C ALA A 167 -13.57 5.76 6.90
N VAL A 168 -14.58 5.95 6.05
CA VAL A 168 -14.61 7.03 5.04
C VAL A 168 -14.56 8.39 5.72
N ALA A 169 -15.44 8.63 6.70
CA ALA A 169 -15.47 9.89 7.43
C ALA A 169 -14.09 10.21 8.05
N ARG A 170 -13.50 9.23 8.74
CA ARG A 170 -12.20 9.41 9.39
C ARG A 170 -11.06 9.65 8.39
N LEU A 171 -11.05 8.92 7.26
CA LEU A 171 -10.04 9.10 6.22
C LEU A 171 -10.10 10.52 5.64
N CYS A 172 -11.32 11.02 5.35
CA CYS A 172 -11.55 12.32 4.75
C CYS A 172 -11.30 13.47 5.74
N GLU A 173 -11.83 13.38 6.96
CA GLU A 173 -11.66 14.39 8.01
C GLU A 173 -10.19 14.70 8.31
N HIS A 174 -9.36 13.67 8.32
CA HIS A 174 -7.93 13.82 8.62
C HIS A 174 -7.04 13.86 7.39
N HIS A 175 -7.59 13.91 6.19
CA HIS A 175 -6.85 13.89 4.90
C HIS A 175 -5.77 12.81 4.86
N LEU A 176 -6.11 11.59 5.33
CA LEU A 176 -5.14 10.51 5.43
C LEU A 176 -4.71 10.00 4.06
N ARG A 177 -3.52 9.42 4.00
CA ARG A 177 -2.99 8.75 2.80
C ARG A 177 -3.61 7.38 2.59
N PHE A 178 -4.04 6.73 3.66
CA PHE A 178 -4.80 5.49 3.71
C PHE A 178 -5.33 5.29 5.11
N LEU A 179 -6.28 4.39 5.25
CA LEU A 179 -6.77 3.92 6.55
C LEU A 179 -6.85 2.39 6.52
N PHE A 180 -6.10 1.75 7.40
CA PHE A 180 -6.24 0.33 7.70
C PHE A 180 -7.14 0.20 8.91
N PHE A 181 -8.20 -0.59 8.80
CA PHE A 181 -9.19 -0.78 9.85
C PHE A 181 -9.73 -2.21 9.84
N THR A 182 -10.27 -2.65 10.95
CA THR A 182 -10.97 -3.94 11.05
C THR A 182 -12.46 -3.72 10.80
N ASP A 183 -13.00 -4.43 9.83
CA ASP A 183 -14.44 -4.44 9.60
C ASP A 183 -15.14 -5.27 10.67
N PRO A 184 -16.15 -4.73 11.39
CA PRO A 184 -16.81 -5.44 12.47
C PRO A 184 -17.64 -6.63 12.01
N ALA A 185 -18.11 -6.65 10.76
CA ALA A 185 -18.95 -7.73 10.25
C ALA A 185 -18.15 -8.98 9.90
N SER A 186 -16.99 -8.80 9.24
CA SER A 186 -16.12 -9.91 8.81
C SER A 186 -14.98 -10.20 9.77
N GLY A 187 -14.65 -9.27 10.66
CA GLY A 187 -13.46 -9.34 11.51
C GLY A 187 -12.14 -9.20 10.73
N ARG A 188 -12.21 -8.98 9.42
CA ARG A 188 -11.03 -8.88 8.53
C ARG A 188 -10.50 -7.45 8.45
N GLY A 189 -9.21 -7.35 8.19
CA GLY A 189 -8.55 -6.08 7.96
C GLY A 189 -8.82 -5.55 6.57
N GLN A 190 -9.38 -4.35 6.46
CA GLN A 190 -9.66 -3.67 5.20
C GLN A 190 -8.75 -2.46 5.01
N LEU A 191 -8.48 -2.10 3.75
CA LEU A 191 -7.64 -0.96 3.40
C LEU A 191 -8.40 0.02 2.52
N LEU A 192 -8.65 1.20 3.06
CA LEU A 192 -9.26 2.33 2.35
C LEU A 192 -8.15 3.31 1.92
N TYR A 193 -8.19 3.79 0.67
CA TYR A 193 -7.15 4.65 0.12
C TYR A 193 -7.69 5.64 -0.90
N PRO A 194 -7.11 6.85 -1.01
CA PRO A 194 -7.46 7.82 -2.02
C PRO A 194 -6.95 7.39 -3.39
N ARG A 195 -7.73 7.67 -4.41
CA ARG A 195 -7.41 7.45 -5.82
C ARG A 195 -7.03 8.78 -6.46
N TYR A 196 -6.25 8.70 -7.54
CA TYR A 196 -5.84 9.90 -8.30
C TYR A 196 -7.01 10.65 -8.96
N ASP A 197 -8.18 10.01 -9.08
CA ASP A 197 -9.41 10.60 -9.64
C ASP A 197 -10.24 11.35 -8.58
N GLY A 198 -9.70 11.58 -7.38
CA GLY A 198 -10.40 12.28 -6.30
C GLY A 198 -11.42 11.41 -5.54
N ASN A 199 -11.57 10.14 -5.89
CA ASN A 199 -12.43 9.19 -5.22
C ASN A 199 -11.65 8.26 -4.29
N LEU A 200 -12.34 7.32 -3.65
CA LEU A 200 -11.75 6.34 -2.75
C LEU A 200 -11.81 4.93 -3.35
N GLY A 201 -10.82 4.11 -2.97
CA GLY A 201 -10.80 2.68 -3.23
C GLY A 201 -10.77 1.90 -1.93
N LEU A 202 -11.49 0.79 -1.88
CA LEU A 202 -11.52 -0.15 -0.76
C LEU A 202 -10.99 -1.51 -1.21
N LEU A 203 -10.00 -2.04 -0.50
CA LEU A 203 -9.55 -3.43 -0.61
C LEU A 203 -10.19 -4.25 0.49
N THR A 204 -10.89 -5.30 0.10
CA THR A 204 -11.54 -6.24 1.02
C THR A 204 -10.92 -7.62 0.83
N PRO A 205 -10.33 -8.22 1.87
CA PRO A 205 -9.85 -9.60 1.79
C PRO A 205 -11.00 -10.56 1.48
N ILE A 206 -10.77 -11.45 0.53
CA ILE A 206 -11.60 -12.64 0.36
C ILE A 206 -10.85 -13.81 1.01
N GLY A 207 -11.58 -14.67 1.74
CA GLY A 207 -11.01 -15.89 2.31
C GLY A 207 -10.45 -16.78 1.20
N ASP A 208 -9.42 -17.54 1.53
CA ASP A 208 -9.08 -18.70 0.72
C ASP A 208 -10.31 -19.62 0.73
N ALA A 209 -10.83 -19.95 -0.45
CA ALA A 209 -12.02 -20.78 -0.62
C ALA A 209 -11.79 -22.27 -0.23
N ASN A 210 -10.88 -22.53 0.71
CA ASN A 210 -10.39 -23.88 1.02
C ASN A 210 -10.13 -24.10 2.50
N GLU A 211 -11.10 -23.89 3.40
CA GLU A 211 -11.04 -24.51 4.73
C GLU A 211 -12.40 -24.82 5.36
N ASP A 212 -13.46 -25.01 4.55
CA ASP A 212 -14.73 -25.61 5.06
C ASP A 212 -15.05 -26.88 4.26
N GLY A 213 -14.26 -27.93 4.45
CA GLY A 213 -14.46 -29.21 3.80
C GLY A 213 -13.72 -30.36 4.47
N GLY A 214 -13.93 -30.54 5.78
CA GLY A 214 -13.31 -31.63 6.50
C GLY A 214 -14.02 -31.95 7.81
N SER A 215 -15.13 -32.63 7.73
CA SER A 215 -15.66 -33.47 8.83
C SER A 215 -16.17 -34.75 8.23
#